data_3804b4da23d63ab09a19d04de1d5e3ec
#
_entry.id   3804b4da23d63ab09a19d04de1d5e3ec
#
_cell.length_a   1.000
_cell.length_b   1.000
_cell.length_c   1.000
_cell.angle_alpha   90.00
_cell.angle_beta   90.00
_cell.angle_gamma   90.00
#
_symmetry.space_group_name_H-M   'P 1'
#
loop_
_entity.id
_entity.type
_entity.pdbx_description
1 polymer ?
#
loop_
_entity_poly.entity_id
_entity_poly.type
_entity_poly.pdbx_seq_one_letter_code
_entity_poly.pdbx_strand_id
1 'polypeptide(L)'
;TTIAPVMSPFDEQAVEAALRIRDALDEVKITVLTLGGEAARQVLKAALSLGADEGVLLSDPACQNGDSYTTALALSRAIEKLGDVDLVLTGRQAADLDAGVVGCGLAELLDIPAITFAAQVSVTEASVRVERVIENGYEVQAVSLPALVTISHEIGPARKASLRETMRAARKPIAVWSVEDLGLAAGQVGALGARQLRERIYIPTSDIECEFIAGAGADDMARNLARRLFEANVL
;
A
#
# COMPACT_ATOMS: atom_id res chain seq x y z
N THR A 1 10.63 -9.49 -20.48
CA THR A 1 11.55 -9.35 -19.33
C THR A 1 10.69 -9.39 -18.09
N THR A 2 10.84 -10.42 -17.25
CA THR A 2 10.10 -10.50 -16.00
C THR A 2 10.80 -9.60 -14.98
N ILE A 3 10.12 -8.54 -14.54
CA ILE A 3 10.62 -7.65 -13.47
C ILE A 3 10.35 -8.36 -12.14
N ALA A 4 11.37 -8.42 -11.28
CA ALA A 4 11.21 -8.98 -9.94
C ALA A 4 10.28 -8.07 -9.11
N PRO A 5 9.31 -8.63 -8.36
CA PRO A 5 8.46 -7.83 -7.50
C PRO A 5 9.29 -7.18 -6.38
N VAL A 6 8.96 -5.94 -6.08
CA VAL A 6 9.53 -5.17 -4.96
C VAL A 6 8.39 -4.69 -4.06
N MET A 7 8.71 -4.39 -2.81
CA MET A 7 7.73 -3.79 -1.90
C MET A 7 7.32 -2.41 -2.44
N SER A 8 6.02 -2.12 -2.42
CA SER A 8 5.55 -0.76 -2.74
C SER A 8 6.16 0.24 -1.77
N PRO A 9 6.60 1.42 -2.22
CA PRO A 9 7.12 2.46 -1.33
C PRO A 9 6.13 2.85 -0.21
N PHE A 10 4.83 2.78 -0.48
CA PHE A 10 3.80 3.06 0.52
C PHE A 10 3.67 1.92 1.54
N ASP A 11 3.86 0.67 1.14
CA ASP A 11 3.86 -0.46 2.07
C ASP A 11 5.16 -0.50 2.89
N GLU A 12 6.28 -0.06 2.34
CA GLU A 12 7.52 0.12 3.09
C GLU A 12 7.32 1.12 4.24
N GLN A 13 6.56 2.19 3.99
CA GLN A 13 6.19 3.17 5.01
C GLN A 13 5.18 2.61 6.02
N ALA A 14 4.28 1.73 5.61
CA ALA A 14 3.38 1.02 6.52
C ALA A 14 4.17 0.09 7.47
N VAL A 15 5.18 -0.61 6.97
CA VAL A 15 6.11 -1.39 7.81
C VAL A 15 6.86 -0.49 8.78
N GLU A 16 7.36 0.67 8.33
CA GLU A 16 8.02 1.65 9.21
C GLU A 16 7.09 2.17 10.29
N ALA A 17 5.81 2.45 9.97
CA ALA A 17 4.80 2.85 10.96
C ALA A 17 4.63 1.78 12.04
N ALA A 18 4.50 0.51 11.65
CA ALA A 18 4.41 -0.62 12.59
C ALA A 18 5.65 -0.71 13.50
N LEU A 19 6.84 -0.51 12.93
CA LEU A 19 8.09 -0.53 13.68
C LEU A 19 8.21 0.63 14.66
N ARG A 20 7.72 1.83 14.30
CA ARG A 20 7.67 2.98 15.24
C ARG A 20 6.70 2.75 16.38
N ILE A 21 5.54 2.12 16.10
CA ILE A 21 4.60 1.71 17.15
C ILE A 21 5.28 0.74 18.12
N ARG A 22 6.00 -0.27 17.61
CA ARG A 22 6.75 -1.22 18.45
C ARG A 22 7.89 -0.56 19.23
N ASP A 23 8.55 0.46 18.66
CA ASP A 23 9.62 1.18 19.37
C ASP A 23 9.06 2.02 20.54
N ALA A 24 7.75 2.33 20.52
CA ALA A 24 7.06 3.11 21.56
C ALA A 24 6.28 2.28 22.57
N LEU A 25 5.99 1.02 22.24
CA LEU A 25 5.17 0.12 23.08
C LEU A 25 5.91 -1.20 23.32
N ASP A 26 5.70 -1.77 24.50
CA ASP A 26 6.13 -3.13 24.81
C ASP A 26 5.17 -4.15 24.15
N GLU A 27 5.69 -5.35 23.84
CA GLU A 27 4.92 -6.53 23.42
C GLU A 27 4.11 -6.38 22.10
N VAL A 28 4.65 -5.64 21.11
CA VAL A 28 4.06 -5.53 19.79
C VAL A 28 4.60 -6.62 18.86
N LYS A 29 3.70 -7.44 18.31
CA LYS A 29 3.97 -8.44 17.27
C LYS A 29 3.60 -7.87 15.90
N ILE A 30 4.50 -7.96 14.92
CA ILE A 30 4.31 -7.47 13.56
C ILE A 30 4.31 -8.63 12.59
N THR A 31 3.16 -8.92 11.99
CA THR A 31 2.99 -9.90 10.92
C THR A 31 2.84 -9.18 9.58
N VAL A 32 3.65 -9.55 8.59
CA VAL A 32 3.54 -9.02 7.23
C VAL A 32 2.84 -10.04 6.32
N LEU A 33 1.83 -9.57 5.61
CA LEU A 33 0.96 -10.37 4.76
C LEU A 33 1.02 -9.86 3.33
N THR A 34 1.15 -10.75 2.34
CA THR A 34 1.07 -10.39 0.92
C THR A 34 0.32 -11.44 0.12
N LEU A 35 -0.41 -10.99 -0.89
CA LEU A 35 -1.03 -11.83 -1.92
C LEU A 35 -0.16 -11.78 -3.18
N GLY A 36 0.28 -12.94 -3.65
CA GLY A 36 1.09 -12.99 -4.87
C GLY A 36 1.63 -14.37 -5.17
N GLY A 37 2.33 -14.51 -6.30
CA GLY A 37 3.05 -15.74 -6.62
C GLY A 37 4.29 -15.93 -5.76
N GLU A 38 4.99 -17.06 -5.95
CA GLU A 38 6.21 -17.40 -5.17
C GLU A 38 7.30 -16.30 -5.20
N ALA A 39 7.36 -15.52 -6.29
CA ALA A 39 8.28 -14.38 -6.39
C ALA A 39 8.04 -13.31 -5.32
N ALA A 40 6.81 -13.16 -4.80
CA ALA A 40 6.50 -12.20 -3.74
C ALA A 40 7.13 -12.57 -2.38
N ARG A 41 7.63 -13.79 -2.22
CA ARG A 41 8.39 -14.20 -1.03
C ARG A 41 9.58 -13.29 -0.74
N GLN A 42 10.23 -12.74 -1.78
CA GLN A 42 11.33 -11.79 -1.57
C GLN A 42 10.88 -10.46 -0.96
N VAL A 43 9.65 -10.03 -1.25
CA VAL A 43 9.04 -8.83 -0.65
C VAL A 43 8.84 -9.05 0.85
N LEU A 44 8.31 -10.21 1.25
CA LEU A 44 8.19 -10.56 2.67
C LEU A 44 9.55 -10.63 3.36
N LYS A 45 10.58 -11.19 2.72
CA LYS A 45 11.94 -11.20 3.27
C LYS A 45 12.50 -9.79 3.47
N ALA A 46 12.19 -8.86 2.57
CA ALA A 46 12.57 -7.46 2.74
C ALA A 46 11.90 -6.86 3.99
N ALA A 47 10.59 -7.02 4.17
CA ALA A 47 9.87 -6.56 5.36
C ALA A 47 10.37 -7.21 6.66
N LEU A 48 10.63 -8.52 6.64
CA LEU A 48 11.23 -9.25 7.77
C LEU A 48 12.63 -8.73 8.10
N SER A 49 13.38 -8.24 7.11
CA SER A 49 14.71 -7.66 7.34
C SER A 49 14.67 -6.26 7.97
N LEU A 50 13.58 -5.53 7.74
CA LEU A 50 13.32 -4.25 8.42
C LEU A 50 12.96 -4.43 9.90
N GLY A 51 12.49 -5.63 10.27
CA GLY A 51 12.22 -5.96 11.67
C GLY A 51 10.91 -6.68 11.94
N ALA A 52 10.02 -6.87 10.97
CA ALA A 52 8.79 -7.65 11.19
C ALA A 52 9.09 -9.06 11.72
N ASP A 53 8.17 -9.63 12.49
CA ASP A 53 8.40 -10.88 13.22
C ASP A 53 8.05 -12.10 12.38
N GLU A 54 6.94 -12.08 11.66
CA GLU A 54 6.42 -13.18 10.86
C GLU A 54 6.00 -12.72 9.46
N GLY A 55 6.01 -13.65 8.51
CA GLY A 55 5.53 -13.42 7.15
C GLY A 55 4.51 -14.46 6.71
N VAL A 56 3.49 -14.01 5.99
CA VAL A 56 2.48 -14.87 5.36
C VAL A 56 2.36 -14.53 3.89
N LEU A 57 2.52 -15.54 3.05
CA LEU A 57 2.32 -15.45 1.61
C LEU A 57 1.00 -16.15 1.24
N LEU A 58 0.05 -15.37 0.74
CA LEU A 58 -1.11 -15.94 0.06
C LEU A 58 -0.71 -16.27 -1.38
N SER A 59 -0.60 -17.53 -1.71
CA SER A 59 -0.17 -17.94 -3.04
C SER A 59 -1.05 -19.07 -3.55
N ASP A 60 -1.93 -18.71 -4.48
CA ASP A 60 -2.83 -19.64 -5.14
C ASP A 60 -3.06 -19.20 -6.59
N PRO A 61 -3.02 -20.11 -7.57
CA PRO A 61 -3.34 -19.80 -8.96
C PRO A 61 -4.73 -19.18 -9.14
N ALA A 62 -5.70 -19.55 -8.29
CA ALA A 62 -7.04 -19.00 -8.33
C ALA A 62 -7.10 -17.48 -8.08
N CYS A 63 -6.10 -16.91 -7.41
CA CYS A 63 -6.02 -15.47 -7.13
C CYS A 63 -5.53 -14.63 -8.31
N GLN A 64 -5.10 -15.24 -9.40
CA GLN A 64 -4.53 -14.51 -10.55
C GLN A 64 -5.59 -13.64 -11.26
N ASN A 65 -5.12 -12.48 -11.76
CA ASN A 65 -5.92 -11.52 -12.51
C ASN A 65 -7.18 -11.03 -11.76
N GLY A 66 -7.12 -11.01 -10.44
CA GLY A 66 -8.14 -10.40 -9.60
C GLY A 66 -8.14 -8.87 -9.69
N ASP A 67 -9.14 -8.28 -9.10
CA ASP A 67 -9.28 -6.83 -8.91
C ASP A 67 -9.04 -6.45 -7.43
N SER A 68 -9.25 -5.18 -7.10
CA SER A 68 -9.10 -4.68 -5.73
C SER A 68 -10.07 -5.35 -4.75
N TYR A 69 -11.27 -5.73 -5.20
CA TYR A 69 -12.24 -6.41 -4.36
C TYR A 69 -11.79 -7.82 -3.99
N THR A 70 -11.37 -8.63 -4.96
CA THR A 70 -10.91 -10.00 -4.70
C THR A 70 -9.61 -10.02 -3.91
N THR A 71 -8.75 -9.01 -4.10
CA THR A 71 -7.55 -8.81 -3.28
C THR A 71 -7.92 -8.51 -1.83
N ALA A 72 -8.83 -7.56 -1.59
CA ALA A 72 -9.30 -7.24 -0.25
C ALA A 72 -9.99 -8.43 0.42
N LEU A 73 -10.80 -9.20 -0.33
CA LEU A 73 -11.47 -10.39 0.19
C LEU A 73 -10.47 -11.47 0.63
N ALA A 74 -9.48 -11.79 -0.19
CA ALA A 74 -8.47 -12.80 0.17
C ALA A 74 -7.64 -12.36 1.39
N LEU A 75 -7.24 -11.09 1.44
CA LEU A 75 -6.49 -10.53 2.57
C LEU A 75 -7.33 -10.44 3.84
N SER A 76 -8.63 -10.09 3.77
CA SER A 76 -9.50 -10.05 4.94
C SER A 76 -9.64 -11.43 5.58
N ARG A 77 -9.84 -12.47 4.77
CA ARG A 77 -9.90 -13.85 5.27
C ARG A 77 -8.59 -14.33 5.88
N ALA A 78 -7.46 -13.86 5.35
CA ALA A 78 -6.17 -14.14 5.95
C ALA A 78 -5.99 -13.43 7.30
N ILE A 79 -6.44 -12.19 7.44
CA ILE A 79 -6.42 -11.45 8.69
C ILE A 79 -7.32 -12.13 9.74
N GLU A 80 -8.53 -12.56 9.36
CA GLU A 80 -9.41 -13.34 10.23
C GLU A 80 -8.75 -14.66 10.69
N LYS A 81 -8.05 -15.34 9.79
CA LYS A 81 -7.31 -16.57 10.11
C LYS A 81 -6.12 -16.32 11.04
N LEU A 82 -5.44 -15.18 10.95
CA LEU A 82 -4.40 -14.80 11.91
C LEU A 82 -4.97 -14.69 13.34
N GLY A 83 -6.21 -14.22 13.47
CA GLY A 83 -6.85 -13.95 14.77
C GLY A 83 -6.12 -12.84 15.54
N ASP A 84 -6.76 -12.32 16.57
CA ASP A 84 -6.16 -11.36 17.52
C ASP A 84 -5.33 -10.23 16.87
N VAL A 85 -5.88 -9.62 15.81
CA VAL A 85 -5.26 -8.50 15.11
C VAL A 85 -5.90 -7.19 15.57
N ASP A 86 -5.15 -6.38 16.32
CA ASP A 86 -5.62 -5.10 16.85
C ASP A 86 -5.56 -3.99 15.81
N LEU A 87 -4.51 -3.99 14.96
CA LEU A 87 -4.28 -2.92 13.99
C LEU A 87 -3.82 -3.48 12.65
N VAL A 88 -4.51 -3.08 11.58
CA VAL A 88 -4.13 -3.35 10.20
C VAL A 88 -3.51 -2.09 9.61
N LEU A 89 -2.28 -2.18 9.14
CA LEU A 89 -1.60 -1.10 8.43
C LEU A 89 -1.40 -1.49 6.95
N THR A 90 -1.74 -0.58 6.06
CA THR A 90 -1.48 -0.73 4.62
C THR A 90 -0.83 0.53 4.08
N GLY A 91 -0.14 0.45 2.96
CA GLY A 91 0.14 1.64 2.17
C GLY A 91 -1.18 2.28 1.71
N ARG A 92 -1.18 3.58 1.45
CA ARG A 92 -2.36 4.29 0.93
C ARG A 92 -2.81 3.75 -0.42
N GLN A 93 -1.87 3.21 -1.21
CA GLN A 93 -2.11 2.65 -2.54
C GLN A 93 -0.92 1.77 -2.95
N ALA A 94 -1.09 0.92 -3.95
CA ALA A 94 0.01 0.18 -4.57
C ALA A 94 0.62 1.03 -5.70
N ALA A 95 1.95 1.02 -5.83
CA ALA A 95 2.67 1.87 -6.78
C ALA A 95 2.54 1.43 -8.26
N ASP A 96 1.94 0.28 -8.53
CA ASP A 96 1.76 -0.28 -9.88
C ASP A 96 0.44 0.15 -10.54
N LEU A 97 -0.67 0.13 -9.81
CA LEU A 97 -2.00 0.45 -10.33
C LEU A 97 -2.63 1.69 -9.67
N ASP A 98 -2.06 2.18 -8.59
CA ASP A 98 -2.53 3.35 -7.83
C ASP A 98 -4.03 3.34 -7.46
N ALA A 99 -4.62 2.14 -7.33
CA ALA A 99 -6.06 2.01 -7.11
C ALA A 99 -6.54 2.62 -5.78
N GLY A 100 -5.72 2.56 -4.72
CA GLY A 100 -5.98 3.22 -3.43
C GLY A 100 -7.18 2.74 -2.62
N VAL A 101 -7.81 1.61 -3.01
CA VAL A 101 -9.10 1.17 -2.43
C VAL A 101 -9.00 -0.14 -1.63
N VAL A 102 -7.89 -0.86 -1.71
CA VAL A 102 -7.74 -2.17 -1.03
C VAL A 102 -7.82 -2.00 0.48
N GLY A 103 -7.15 -1.00 1.06
CA GLY A 103 -7.21 -0.74 2.51
C GLY A 103 -8.64 -0.47 2.99
N CYS A 104 -9.37 0.41 2.31
CA CYS A 104 -10.79 0.68 2.65
C CYS A 104 -11.67 -0.58 2.46
N GLY A 105 -11.42 -1.34 1.39
CA GLY A 105 -12.12 -2.61 1.15
C GLY A 105 -11.86 -3.66 2.24
N LEU A 106 -10.64 -3.70 2.77
CA LEU A 106 -10.28 -4.55 3.91
C LEU A 106 -11.07 -4.15 5.16
N ALA A 107 -11.10 -2.87 5.49
CA ALA A 107 -11.81 -2.36 6.66
C ALA A 107 -13.31 -2.70 6.60
N GLU A 108 -13.94 -2.50 5.45
CA GLU A 108 -15.35 -2.84 5.21
C GLU A 108 -15.59 -4.35 5.37
N LEU A 109 -14.73 -5.20 4.80
CA LEU A 109 -14.88 -6.66 4.88
C LEU A 109 -14.59 -7.23 6.27
N LEU A 110 -13.81 -6.53 7.10
CA LEU A 110 -13.50 -6.88 8.47
C LEU A 110 -14.45 -6.23 9.48
N ASP A 111 -15.36 -5.37 9.03
CA ASP A 111 -16.28 -4.57 9.86
C ASP A 111 -15.54 -3.77 10.96
N ILE A 112 -14.43 -3.11 10.58
CA ILE A 112 -13.61 -2.28 11.45
C ILE A 112 -13.48 -0.85 10.92
N PRO A 113 -13.32 0.15 11.82
CA PRO A 113 -13.11 1.54 11.39
C PRO A 113 -11.81 1.70 10.60
N ALA A 114 -11.81 2.63 9.64
CA ALA A 114 -10.65 2.97 8.86
C ALA A 114 -10.31 4.46 8.96
N ILE A 115 -9.00 4.78 9.10
CA ILE A 115 -8.46 6.12 8.92
C ILE A 115 -7.44 6.08 7.77
N THR A 116 -7.62 6.96 6.80
CA THR A 116 -6.80 6.98 5.58
C THR A 116 -5.77 8.10 5.58
N PHE A 117 -4.70 7.93 4.78
CA PHE A 117 -3.67 8.94 4.54
C PHE A 117 -2.93 9.41 5.80
N ALA A 118 -2.52 8.48 6.66
CA ALA A 118 -1.82 8.79 7.89
C ALA A 118 -0.41 9.35 7.64
N ALA A 119 -0.12 10.53 8.20
CA ALA A 119 1.22 11.11 8.32
C ALA A 119 1.87 10.74 9.66
N GLN A 120 1.07 10.53 10.72
CA GLN A 120 1.52 10.05 12.02
C GLN A 120 0.51 9.09 12.62
N VAL A 121 1.02 8.07 13.31
CA VAL A 121 0.21 7.06 14.00
C VAL A 121 0.73 6.89 15.42
N SER A 122 -0.14 6.96 16.37
CA SER A 122 0.13 6.61 17.77
C SER A 122 -0.95 5.69 18.33
N VAL A 123 -0.56 4.70 19.10
CA VAL A 123 -1.44 3.64 19.60
C VAL A 123 -1.41 3.63 21.11
N THR A 124 -2.56 3.39 21.72
CA THR A 124 -2.74 3.06 23.14
C THR A 124 -3.33 1.65 23.24
N GLU A 125 -3.54 1.13 24.44
CA GLU A 125 -4.17 -0.19 24.63
C GLU A 125 -5.56 -0.32 23.99
N ALA A 126 -6.30 0.76 23.83
CA ALA A 126 -7.70 0.73 23.39
C ALA A 126 -7.99 1.49 22.08
N SER A 127 -7.05 2.29 21.60
CA SER A 127 -7.32 3.18 20.46
C SER A 127 -6.09 3.50 19.64
N VAL A 128 -6.31 3.86 18.38
CA VAL A 128 -5.32 4.46 17.50
C VAL A 128 -5.69 5.91 17.25
N ARG A 129 -4.70 6.79 17.36
CA ARG A 129 -4.77 8.22 17.04
C ARG A 129 -3.90 8.48 15.83
N VAL A 130 -4.46 9.14 14.82
CA VAL A 130 -3.83 9.35 13.52
C VAL A 130 -3.90 10.84 13.18
N GLU A 131 -2.77 11.40 12.75
CA GLU A 131 -2.73 12.65 12.03
C GLU A 131 -2.77 12.32 10.53
N ARG A 132 -3.89 12.62 9.89
CA ARG A 132 -4.10 12.33 8.46
C ARG A 132 -3.91 13.56 7.61
N VAL A 133 -3.41 13.34 6.39
CA VAL A 133 -3.24 14.41 5.39
C VAL A 133 -4.59 14.73 4.76
N ILE A 134 -4.90 16.02 4.67
CA ILE A 134 -6.02 16.57 3.92
C ILE A 134 -5.51 17.67 2.97
N GLU A 135 -6.34 18.13 2.05
CA GLU A 135 -5.96 19.07 0.98
C GLU A 135 -5.20 20.31 1.48
N ASN A 136 -5.60 20.88 2.62
CA ASN A 136 -5.04 22.13 3.15
C ASN A 136 -4.44 21.97 4.55
N GLY A 137 -3.85 20.80 4.88
CA GLY A 137 -3.21 20.60 6.17
C GLY A 137 -3.39 19.19 6.71
N TYR A 138 -3.63 19.10 8.02
CA TYR A 138 -3.76 17.82 8.72
C TYR A 138 -5.02 17.81 9.59
N GLU A 139 -5.60 16.64 9.73
CA GLU A 139 -6.71 16.37 10.62
C GLU A 139 -6.31 15.28 11.61
N VAL A 140 -6.68 15.44 12.87
CA VAL A 140 -6.43 14.44 13.89
C VAL A 140 -7.70 13.65 14.15
N GLN A 141 -7.63 12.34 13.94
CA GLN A 141 -8.72 11.40 14.22
C GLN A 141 -8.27 10.33 15.20
N ALA A 142 -9.20 9.81 15.97
CA ALA A 142 -8.97 8.66 16.85
C ALA A 142 -10.14 7.70 16.77
N VAL A 143 -9.84 6.39 16.77
CA VAL A 143 -10.84 5.32 16.76
C VAL A 143 -10.41 4.21 17.70
N SER A 144 -11.39 3.42 18.15
CA SER A 144 -11.13 2.24 18.97
C SER A 144 -10.48 1.14 18.13
N LEU A 145 -9.66 0.32 18.76
CA LEU A 145 -9.16 -0.94 18.20
C LEU A 145 -10.26 -2.03 18.29
N PRO A 146 -10.32 -2.99 17.33
CA PRO A 146 -9.45 -3.10 16.16
C PRO A 146 -9.75 -2.04 15.11
N ALA A 147 -8.74 -1.64 14.32
CA ALA A 147 -8.86 -0.59 13.32
C ALA A 147 -7.93 -0.83 12.11
N LEU A 148 -8.20 -0.15 11.00
CA LEU A 148 -7.30 -0.11 9.85
C LEU A 148 -6.82 1.32 9.60
N VAL A 149 -5.52 1.47 9.29
CA VAL A 149 -4.92 2.77 8.92
C VAL A 149 -4.15 2.62 7.63
N THR A 150 -4.44 3.48 6.64
CA THR A 150 -3.61 3.56 5.44
C THR A 150 -2.53 4.63 5.58
N ILE A 151 -1.28 4.27 5.30
CA ILE A 151 -0.10 5.10 5.56
C ILE A 151 0.26 5.90 4.32
N SER A 152 0.50 7.18 4.50
CA SER A 152 0.94 8.11 3.47
C SER A 152 2.45 8.37 3.56
N HIS A 153 3.02 8.91 2.47
CA HIS A 153 4.46 9.15 2.39
C HIS A 153 4.96 10.26 3.36
N GLU A 154 4.06 11.07 3.88
CA GLU A 154 4.36 12.12 4.85
C GLU A 154 4.83 11.58 6.21
N ILE A 155 4.63 10.28 6.48
CA ILE A 155 5.20 9.63 7.67
C ILE A 155 6.72 9.71 7.71
N GLY A 156 7.35 9.97 6.56
CA GLY A 156 8.79 10.12 6.41
C GLY A 156 9.49 8.83 5.94
N PRO A 157 10.81 8.87 5.83
CA PRO A 157 11.58 7.76 5.27
C PRO A 157 11.56 6.54 6.17
N ALA A 158 11.42 5.37 5.55
CA ALA A 158 11.58 4.09 6.23
C ALA A 158 13.05 3.84 6.60
N ARG A 159 13.26 3.12 7.71
CA ARG A 159 14.58 2.63 8.11
C ARG A 159 15.13 1.64 7.10
N LYS A 160 16.46 1.49 7.10
CA LYS A 160 17.14 0.51 6.23
C LYS A 160 17.59 -0.69 7.05
N ALA A 161 17.42 -1.89 6.48
CA ALA A 161 17.90 -3.11 7.10
C ALA A 161 19.44 -3.16 7.11
N SER A 162 20.00 -3.58 8.22
CA SER A 162 21.42 -3.92 8.30
C SER A 162 21.69 -5.29 7.67
N LEU A 163 22.95 -5.56 7.29
CA LEU A 163 23.36 -6.88 6.79
C LEU A 163 23.01 -8.00 7.79
N ARG A 164 23.18 -7.75 9.09
CA ARG A 164 22.85 -8.71 10.15
C ARG A 164 21.35 -9.04 10.18
N GLU A 165 20.50 -8.04 10.05
CA GLU A 165 19.04 -8.21 10.02
C GLU A 165 18.59 -8.94 8.75
N THR A 166 19.18 -8.62 7.60
CA THR A 166 18.95 -9.35 6.34
C THR A 166 19.31 -10.84 6.48
N MET A 167 20.45 -11.15 7.10
CA MET A 167 20.83 -12.56 7.36
C MET A 167 19.90 -13.27 8.34
N ARG A 168 19.37 -12.57 9.34
CA ARG A 168 18.35 -13.12 10.25
C ARG A 168 17.03 -13.38 9.54
N ALA A 169 16.56 -12.43 8.75
CA ALA A 169 15.32 -12.52 7.98
C ALA A 169 15.34 -13.70 7.00
N ALA A 170 16.48 -13.99 6.40
CA ALA A 170 16.63 -15.14 5.49
C ALA A 170 16.26 -16.49 6.15
N ARG A 171 16.36 -16.59 7.49
CA ARG A 171 16.06 -17.80 8.26
C ARG A 171 14.66 -17.81 8.87
N LYS A 172 13.94 -16.67 8.86
CA LYS A 172 12.57 -16.61 9.38
C LYS A 172 11.64 -17.42 8.48
N PRO A 173 10.76 -18.25 9.06
CA PRO A 173 9.77 -18.98 8.28
C PRO A 173 8.76 -18.01 7.66
N ILE A 174 8.32 -18.32 6.46
CA ILE A 174 7.20 -17.66 5.80
C ILE A 174 6.13 -18.73 5.59
N ALA A 175 4.99 -18.57 6.25
CA ALA A 175 3.84 -19.42 6.02
C ALA A 175 3.28 -19.18 4.61
N VAL A 176 2.83 -20.24 3.95
CA VAL A 176 2.18 -20.13 2.65
C VAL A 176 0.77 -20.65 2.80
N TRP A 177 -0.21 -19.84 2.42
CA TRP A 177 -1.62 -20.18 2.48
C TRP A 177 -2.24 -20.16 1.08
N SER A 178 -3.12 -21.11 0.83
CA SER A 178 -3.97 -21.20 -0.34
C SER A 178 -5.35 -20.58 -0.09
N VAL A 179 -6.19 -20.49 -1.09
CA VAL A 179 -7.59 -20.04 -0.95
C VAL A 179 -8.39 -21.04 -0.10
N GLU A 180 -8.09 -22.34 -0.18
CA GLU A 180 -8.72 -23.38 0.63
C GLU A 180 -8.39 -23.19 2.12
N ASP A 181 -7.15 -22.84 2.45
CA ASP A 181 -6.73 -22.50 3.83
C ASP A 181 -7.51 -21.35 4.43
N LEU A 182 -8.10 -20.50 3.60
CA LEU A 182 -8.91 -19.34 3.98
C LEU A 182 -10.41 -19.61 3.97
N GLY A 183 -10.82 -20.84 3.66
CA GLY A 183 -12.23 -21.19 3.50
C GLY A 183 -12.90 -20.52 2.30
N LEU A 184 -12.15 -20.10 1.30
CA LEU A 184 -12.65 -19.46 0.09
C LEU A 184 -12.76 -20.50 -1.04
N ALA A 185 -13.81 -20.37 -1.85
CA ALA A 185 -13.90 -21.08 -3.11
C ALA A 185 -13.13 -20.34 -4.23
N ALA A 186 -12.52 -21.07 -5.15
CA ALA A 186 -11.77 -20.50 -6.28
C ALA A 186 -12.58 -19.48 -7.11
N GLY A 187 -13.91 -19.63 -7.18
CA GLY A 187 -14.81 -18.69 -7.87
C GLY A 187 -15.04 -17.35 -7.15
N GLN A 188 -14.56 -17.19 -5.92
CA GLN A 188 -14.71 -15.96 -5.14
C GLN A 188 -13.51 -15.03 -5.27
N VAL A 189 -12.40 -15.49 -5.82
CA VAL A 189 -11.12 -14.77 -5.92
C VAL A 189 -10.64 -14.69 -7.38
N GLY A 190 -9.57 -13.94 -7.60
CA GLY A 190 -8.95 -13.79 -8.90
C GLY A 190 -9.92 -13.32 -9.98
N ALA A 191 -9.68 -13.71 -11.22
CA ALA A 191 -10.51 -13.29 -12.36
C ALA A 191 -11.96 -13.74 -12.26
N LEU A 192 -12.24 -14.87 -11.61
CA LEU A 192 -13.62 -15.41 -11.50
C LEU A 192 -14.45 -14.64 -10.48
N GLY A 193 -13.84 -14.13 -9.41
CA GLY A 193 -14.51 -13.34 -8.38
C GLY A 193 -14.47 -11.83 -8.64
N ALA A 194 -13.70 -11.38 -9.62
CA ALA A 194 -13.50 -9.98 -9.91
C ALA A 194 -14.78 -9.26 -10.33
N ARG A 195 -14.98 -8.05 -9.81
CA ARG A 195 -16.09 -7.14 -10.14
C ARG A 195 -15.73 -6.14 -11.24
N GLN A 196 -14.42 -6.05 -11.55
CA GLN A 196 -13.87 -5.20 -12.60
C GLN A 196 -13.03 -6.04 -13.55
N LEU A 197 -13.19 -5.83 -14.85
CA LEU A 197 -12.38 -6.46 -15.88
C LEU A 197 -11.36 -5.46 -16.41
N ARG A 198 -10.07 -5.80 -16.31
CA ARG A 198 -9.01 -5.04 -16.96
C ARG A 198 -8.92 -5.45 -18.43
N GLU A 199 -9.48 -4.65 -19.32
CA GLU A 199 -9.53 -4.97 -20.75
C GLU A 199 -8.15 -4.89 -21.40
N ARG A 200 -7.37 -3.84 -21.07
CA ARG A 200 -6.09 -3.59 -21.75
C ARG A 200 -5.12 -2.79 -20.88
N ILE A 201 -3.84 -3.12 -20.99
CA ILE A 201 -2.71 -2.27 -20.55
C ILE A 201 -1.98 -1.82 -21.82
N TYR A 202 -1.70 -0.53 -21.91
CA TYR A 202 -0.97 0.03 -23.06
C TYR A 202 -0.08 1.20 -22.61
N ILE A 203 0.97 1.44 -23.35
CA ILE A 203 1.78 2.65 -23.19
C ILE A 203 1.06 3.74 -23.98
N PRO A 204 0.59 4.83 -23.34
CA PRO A 204 -0.03 5.92 -24.07
C PRO A 204 1.02 6.58 -24.97
N THR A 205 0.65 6.78 -26.22
CA THR A 205 1.44 7.63 -27.12
C THR A 205 0.97 9.07 -26.90
N SER A 206 1.91 9.98 -26.80
CA SER A 206 1.62 11.41 -26.70
C SER A 206 2.16 12.09 -27.96
N ASP A 207 1.27 12.68 -28.73
CA ASP A 207 1.60 13.52 -29.86
C ASP A 207 1.74 15.00 -29.45
N ILE A 208 2.09 15.23 -28.16
CA ILE A 208 2.30 16.59 -27.64
C ILE A 208 3.59 17.13 -28.24
N GLU A 209 3.48 18.12 -29.09
CA GLU A 209 4.60 18.93 -29.55
C GLU A 209 4.86 20.04 -28.54
N CYS A 210 6.13 20.17 -28.13
CA CYS A 210 6.57 21.23 -27.24
C CYS A 210 6.73 22.52 -28.06
N GLU A 211 5.95 23.57 -27.71
CA GLU A 211 6.10 24.90 -28.31
C GLU A 211 7.13 25.71 -27.51
N PHE A 212 8.21 26.11 -28.19
CA PHE A 212 9.23 26.97 -27.59
C PHE A 212 8.86 28.44 -27.79
N ILE A 213 8.68 29.14 -26.68
CA ILE A 213 8.33 30.57 -26.72
C ILE A 213 9.57 31.42 -26.91
N ALA A 214 9.65 32.08 -28.04
CA ALA A 214 10.76 33.02 -28.40
C ALA A 214 10.47 34.43 -27.89
N GLY A 215 11.55 35.22 -27.65
CA GLY A 215 11.49 36.61 -27.29
C GLY A 215 12.88 37.24 -27.27
N ALA A 216 12.95 38.58 -27.30
CA ALA A 216 14.21 39.34 -27.29
C ALA A 216 14.94 39.29 -25.91
N GLY A 217 14.26 38.84 -24.87
CA GLY A 217 14.78 38.69 -23.51
C GLY A 217 13.72 38.07 -22.63
N ALA A 218 14.06 37.82 -21.35
CA ALA A 218 13.20 37.12 -20.39
C ALA A 218 11.80 37.75 -20.24
N ASP A 219 11.72 39.10 -20.19
CA ASP A 219 10.45 39.82 -20.05
C ASP A 219 9.56 39.66 -21.26
N ASP A 220 10.17 39.61 -22.46
CA ASP A 220 9.44 39.44 -23.69
C ASP A 220 8.96 37.99 -23.87
N MET A 221 9.78 37.00 -23.49
CA MET A 221 9.40 35.61 -23.43
C MET A 221 8.25 35.39 -22.47
N ALA A 222 8.29 36.00 -21.28
CA ALA A 222 7.22 35.89 -20.29
C ALA A 222 5.88 36.48 -20.80
N ARG A 223 5.92 37.65 -21.46
CA ARG A 223 4.71 38.23 -22.09
C ARG A 223 4.15 37.32 -23.19
N ASN A 224 5.01 36.80 -24.03
CA ASN A 224 4.62 35.90 -25.12
C ASN A 224 4.02 34.60 -24.59
N LEU A 225 4.61 34.02 -23.55
CA LEU A 225 4.07 32.84 -22.86
C LEU A 225 2.68 33.12 -22.28
N ALA A 226 2.53 34.21 -21.52
CA ALA A 226 1.24 34.58 -20.90
C ALA A 226 0.16 34.75 -21.99
N ARG A 227 0.46 35.43 -23.08
CA ARG A 227 -0.46 35.59 -24.22
C ARG A 227 -0.81 34.22 -24.83
N ARG A 228 0.16 33.34 -25.01
CA ARG A 228 -0.07 32.02 -25.61
C ARG A 228 -0.92 31.13 -24.74
N LEU A 229 -0.71 31.17 -23.40
CA LEU A 229 -1.54 30.45 -22.44
C LEU A 229 -2.98 30.98 -22.42
N PHE A 230 -3.17 32.29 -22.51
CA PHE A 230 -4.49 32.90 -22.62
C PHE A 230 -5.21 32.49 -23.90
N GLU A 231 -4.53 32.55 -25.07
CA GLU A 231 -5.07 32.11 -26.36
C GLU A 231 -5.46 30.61 -26.36
N ALA A 232 -4.73 29.81 -25.60
CA ALA A 232 -5.00 28.37 -25.42
C ALA A 232 -6.07 28.06 -24.36
N ASN A 233 -6.69 29.06 -23.73
CA ASN A 233 -7.65 28.93 -22.61
C ASN A 233 -7.11 28.08 -21.43
N VAL A 234 -5.83 28.23 -21.12
CA VAL A 234 -5.17 27.59 -19.96
C VAL A 234 -5.14 28.53 -18.76
N LEU A 235 -5.22 29.83 -19.01
CA LEU A 235 -5.33 30.92 -18.02
C LEU A 235 -6.62 31.68 -18.23
#